data_93565204792cb0dda7c61a8e9f606919
#
_entry.id   93565204792cb0dda7c61a8e9f606919
#
_cell.length_a   1.000
_cell.length_b   1.000
_cell.length_c   1.000
_cell.angle_alpha   90.00
_cell.angle_beta   90.00
_cell.angle_gamma   90.00
#
_symmetry.space_group_name_H-M   'P 1'
#
loop_
_entity.id
_entity.type
_entity.pdbx_description
1 polymer ?
#
loop_
_entity_poly.entity_id
_entity_poly.type
_entity_poly.pdbx_seq_one_letter_code
_entity_poly.pdbx_strand_id
1 'polypeptide(L)'
;MDTLKIAGSNQPDMPWEDRPAGSKEVMWRYSANPIIGRHALSTSNSIFNSAVVPFKKGQYNYAGVFRCDDTNRRMRIHVGFSVDGLRWEIEESDFRLEGADAEIGQWVYGYDPRVAKIGDKYYVTWCNGYHGPTIGIAWTDDFETFHQLENAFLPYNRNGVLFPRKIGGRFAMLSRPSDTGHTPFGDIFYSESPDMEFWGRHRHVMSPSAFEVSAWQCMKIGAGPVPIETSEGWLLFYHGVLRSCNGYVYAFGSALLDLEEPWKVTARSGPYLISPRETYECMGDVPNVTFPCAALHDPATGRVAVYYGCADTVTGLAFGYIPEIIDFTKQNSIL
;
A
#
# COMPACT_ATOMS: atom_id res chain seq x y z
N MET A 1 4.37 30.73 9.41
CA MET A 1 4.57 29.42 8.76
C MET A 1 3.31 29.16 7.95
N ASP A 2 3.45 28.89 6.67
CA ASP A 2 2.29 28.52 5.88
C ASP A 2 1.71 27.20 6.40
N THR A 3 0.39 27.16 6.53
CA THR A 3 -0.30 25.93 7.00
C THR A 3 -0.08 24.82 5.96
N LEU A 4 0.32 23.63 6.41
CA LEU A 4 0.45 22.45 5.56
C LEU A 4 -0.85 22.22 4.80
N LYS A 5 -0.77 22.15 3.47
CA LYS A 5 -1.90 21.78 2.62
C LYS A 5 -1.77 20.30 2.27
N ILE A 6 -2.87 19.57 2.41
CA ILE A 6 -2.99 18.15 2.10
C ILE A 6 -4.07 18.01 1.03
N ALA A 7 -3.72 17.38 -0.08
CA ALA A 7 -4.69 17.11 -1.15
C ALA A 7 -5.58 15.91 -0.78
N GLY A 8 -6.79 15.90 -1.32
CA GLY A 8 -7.75 14.81 -1.11
C GLY A 8 -9.11 15.29 -0.65
N SER A 9 -9.98 14.37 -0.27
CA SER A 9 -11.32 14.64 0.25
C SER A 9 -11.41 14.30 1.73
N ASN A 10 -12.22 15.07 2.46
CA ASN A 10 -12.46 14.83 3.88
C ASN A 10 -13.14 13.48 4.10
N GLN A 11 -12.85 12.86 5.26
CA GLN A 11 -13.35 11.54 5.65
C GLN A 11 -14.19 11.64 6.95
N PRO A 12 -15.37 12.26 6.91
CA PRO A 12 -16.17 12.50 8.10
C PRO A 12 -16.74 11.22 8.72
N ASP A 13 -16.90 10.17 7.92
CA ASP A 13 -17.49 8.90 8.35
C ASP A 13 -16.46 7.94 8.99
N MET A 14 -15.16 8.27 8.93
CA MET A 14 -14.12 7.48 9.54
C MET A 14 -14.11 7.68 11.07
N PRO A 15 -14.25 6.62 11.88
CA PRO A 15 -14.21 6.74 13.34
C PRO A 15 -12.76 6.81 13.85
N TRP A 16 -12.20 8.00 13.74
CA TRP A 16 -10.83 8.29 14.15
C TRP A 16 -10.62 8.08 15.65
N GLU A 17 -9.57 7.35 16.03
CA GLU A 17 -9.11 7.32 17.40
C GLU A 17 -7.99 8.35 17.65
N ASP A 18 -8.04 9.01 18.79
CA ASP A 18 -6.97 9.87 19.24
C ASP A 18 -5.80 9.05 19.79
N ARG A 19 -4.61 9.66 19.79
CA ARG A 19 -3.43 9.03 20.39
C ARG A 19 -3.71 8.67 21.85
N PRO A 20 -3.38 7.44 22.28
CA PRO A 20 -3.52 7.06 23.69
C PRO A 20 -2.82 8.04 24.63
N ALA A 21 -3.48 8.40 25.73
CA ALA A 21 -2.96 9.35 26.70
C ALA A 21 -1.56 8.92 27.21
N GLY A 22 -0.60 9.84 27.16
CA GLY A 22 0.79 9.59 27.55
C GLY A 22 1.65 8.89 26.50
N SER A 23 1.08 8.43 25.36
CA SER A 23 1.87 7.88 24.27
C SER A 23 2.63 8.98 23.51
N LYS A 24 3.89 8.67 23.16
CA LYS A 24 4.76 9.51 22.30
C LYS A 24 4.91 8.95 20.89
N GLU A 25 4.18 7.90 20.58
CA GLU A 25 4.24 7.28 19.25
C GLU A 25 3.69 8.25 18.19
N VAL A 26 4.38 8.38 17.08
CA VAL A 26 3.96 9.22 15.95
C VAL A 26 2.75 8.60 15.25
N MET A 27 2.71 7.25 15.19
CA MET A 27 1.57 6.47 14.79
C MET A 27 1.19 5.48 15.88
N TRP A 28 -0.10 5.25 16.06
CA TRP A 28 -0.63 4.32 17.06
C TRP A 28 -1.64 3.35 16.42
N ARG A 29 -1.67 2.15 16.94
CA ARG A 29 -2.58 1.10 16.48
C ARG A 29 -4.01 1.38 16.93
N TYR A 30 -4.96 1.04 16.07
CA TYR A 30 -6.37 1.03 16.45
C TYR A 30 -6.58 0.08 17.63
N SER A 31 -7.37 0.52 18.62
CA SER A 31 -7.52 -0.20 19.88
C SER A 31 -8.21 -1.56 19.74
N ALA A 32 -9.03 -1.74 18.70
CA ALA A 32 -9.76 -2.98 18.42
C ALA A 32 -9.18 -3.79 17.24
N ASN A 33 -7.89 -3.65 16.96
CA ASN A 33 -7.22 -4.49 15.96
C ASN A 33 -7.24 -5.98 16.33
N PRO A 34 -7.25 -6.89 15.34
CA PRO A 34 -7.33 -6.64 13.88
C PRO A 34 -8.75 -6.29 13.44
N ILE A 35 -8.87 -5.42 12.41
CA ILE A 35 -10.18 -4.99 11.87
C ILE A 35 -10.81 -6.03 10.94
N ILE A 36 -10.00 -6.87 10.28
CA ILE A 36 -10.46 -7.99 9.46
C ILE A 36 -9.73 -9.24 9.94
N GLY A 37 -10.50 -10.22 10.37
CA GLY A 37 -9.98 -11.48 10.87
C GLY A 37 -9.74 -12.52 9.77
N ARG A 38 -9.13 -13.64 10.14
CA ARG A 38 -8.73 -14.75 9.28
C ARG A 38 -9.90 -15.37 8.49
N HIS A 39 -11.07 -15.45 9.09
CA HIS A 39 -12.25 -16.16 8.57
C HIS A 39 -13.39 -15.20 8.21
N ALA A 40 -13.06 -14.04 7.62
CA ALA A 40 -14.06 -13.09 7.21
C ALA A 40 -14.85 -13.55 5.97
N LEU A 41 -14.31 -14.49 5.18
CA LEU A 41 -15.00 -15.20 4.10
C LEU A 41 -15.10 -16.69 4.41
N SER A 42 -16.08 -17.37 3.82
CA SER A 42 -16.31 -18.81 4.04
C SER A 42 -15.12 -19.69 3.61
N THR A 43 -14.36 -19.23 2.60
CA THR A 43 -13.22 -19.93 2.04
C THR A 43 -11.87 -19.37 2.47
N SER A 44 -11.82 -18.26 3.21
CA SER A 44 -10.56 -17.61 3.56
C SER A 44 -9.78 -18.36 4.62
N ASN A 45 -8.48 -18.49 4.37
CA ASN A 45 -7.50 -18.82 5.40
C ASN A 45 -6.94 -17.53 6.03
N SER A 46 -6.74 -16.50 5.23
CA SER A 46 -6.17 -15.21 5.66
C SER A 46 -6.65 -14.07 4.76
N ILE A 47 -6.88 -12.88 5.34
CA ILE A 47 -7.21 -11.66 4.60
C ILE A 47 -6.32 -10.53 5.10
N PHE A 48 -5.46 -10.03 4.23
CA PHE A 48 -4.44 -9.05 4.57
C PHE A 48 -4.01 -8.25 3.33
N ASN A 49 -3.13 -7.27 3.50
CA ASN A 49 -2.59 -6.45 2.42
C ASN A 49 -3.67 -5.85 1.50
N SER A 50 -4.68 -5.25 2.14
CA SER A 50 -5.87 -4.74 1.48
C SER A 50 -5.68 -3.31 1.00
N ALA A 51 -6.24 -2.97 -0.16
CA ALA A 51 -6.32 -1.60 -0.66
C ALA A 51 -7.72 -1.02 -0.42
N VAL A 52 -7.79 0.22 0.03
CA VAL A 52 -9.07 0.92 0.29
C VAL A 52 -9.04 2.34 -0.26
N VAL A 53 -10.20 2.83 -0.69
CA VAL A 53 -10.38 4.20 -1.19
C VAL A 53 -11.75 4.74 -0.79
N PRO A 54 -11.92 6.06 -0.73
CA PRO A 54 -13.23 6.69 -0.69
C PRO A 54 -14.02 6.36 -1.96
N PHE A 55 -15.23 5.83 -1.81
CA PHE A 55 -16.13 5.48 -2.91
C PHE A 55 -17.56 5.46 -2.42
N LYS A 56 -18.43 6.25 -3.06
CA LYS A 56 -19.84 6.34 -2.65
C LYS A 56 -20.70 5.41 -3.48
N LYS A 57 -21.34 4.44 -2.80
CA LYS A 57 -22.29 3.49 -3.41
C LYS A 57 -23.42 3.20 -2.44
N GLY A 58 -24.61 3.78 -2.67
CA GLY A 58 -25.73 3.63 -1.74
C GLY A 58 -25.36 4.10 -0.33
N GLN A 59 -25.39 3.18 0.64
CA GLN A 59 -25.03 3.46 2.03
C GLN A 59 -23.50 3.48 2.28
N TYR A 60 -22.71 2.88 1.40
CA TYR A 60 -21.27 2.75 1.58
C TYR A 60 -20.53 4.04 1.20
N ASN A 61 -19.49 4.35 1.95
CA ASN A 61 -18.60 5.50 1.75
C ASN A 61 -17.21 5.09 1.29
N TYR A 62 -16.90 3.79 1.36
CA TYR A 62 -15.59 3.23 1.01
C TYR A 62 -15.76 1.96 0.20
N ALA A 63 -14.84 1.75 -0.74
CA ALA A 63 -14.63 0.48 -1.43
C ALA A 63 -13.21 -0.03 -1.13
N GLY A 64 -13.06 -1.34 -1.20
CA GLY A 64 -11.76 -1.99 -1.00
C GLY A 64 -11.56 -3.17 -1.93
N VAL A 65 -10.29 -3.48 -2.14
CA VAL A 65 -9.83 -4.66 -2.86
C VAL A 65 -8.91 -5.44 -1.93
N PHE A 66 -9.26 -6.67 -1.61
CA PHE A 66 -8.72 -7.43 -0.50
C PHE A 66 -7.97 -8.67 -1.00
N ARG A 67 -6.70 -8.81 -0.64
CA ARG A 67 -6.01 -10.08 -0.80
C ARG A 67 -6.60 -11.09 0.17
N CYS A 68 -6.97 -12.24 -0.37
CA CYS A 68 -7.40 -13.41 0.37
C CYS A 68 -6.59 -14.62 -0.06
N ASP A 69 -5.87 -15.24 0.85
CA ASP A 69 -5.32 -16.56 0.60
C ASP A 69 -6.37 -17.57 1.07
N ASP A 70 -6.89 -18.40 0.16
CA ASP A 70 -7.94 -19.37 0.47
C ASP A 70 -7.43 -20.55 1.32
N THR A 71 -8.32 -21.44 1.75
CA THR A 71 -7.95 -22.63 2.55
C THR A 71 -7.04 -23.59 1.80
N ASN A 72 -6.94 -23.49 0.47
CA ASN A 72 -6.00 -24.23 -0.37
C ASN A 72 -4.70 -23.46 -0.65
N ARG A 73 -4.50 -22.32 0.02
CA ARG A 73 -3.33 -21.42 -0.12
C ARG A 73 -3.22 -20.78 -1.51
N ARG A 74 -4.32 -20.64 -2.23
CA ARG A 74 -4.37 -19.89 -3.49
C ARG A 74 -4.61 -18.43 -3.17
N MET A 75 -3.82 -17.57 -3.79
CA MET A 75 -3.95 -16.12 -3.67
C MET A 75 -5.09 -15.62 -4.54
N ARG A 76 -6.06 -14.96 -3.93
CA ARG A 76 -7.27 -14.41 -4.54
C ARG A 76 -7.39 -12.93 -4.21
N ILE A 77 -8.20 -12.23 -4.99
CA ILE A 77 -8.57 -10.84 -4.74
C ILE A 77 -10.09 -10.74 -4.72
N HIS A 78 -10.61 -10.12 -3.68
CA HIS A 78 -12.04 -9.91 -3.47
C HIS A 78 -12.34 -8.41 -3.36
N VAL A 79 -13.57 -8.02 -3.65
CA VAL A 79 -14.08 -6.66 -3.48
C VAL A 79 -14.86 -6.57 -2.18
N GLY A 80 -14.86 -5.42 -1.55
CA GLY A 80 -15.71 -5.19 -0.38
C GLY A 80 -16.04 -3.71 -0.21
N PHE A 81 -17.07 -3.45 0.57
CA PHE A 81 -17.58 -2.12 0.82
C PHE A 81 -17.70 -1.85 2.32
N SER A 82 -17.61 -0.58 2.70
CA SER A 82 -17.73 -0.17 4.09
C SER A 82 -18.44 1.18 4.23
N VAL A 83 -19.20 1.32 5.30
CA VAL A 83 -19.82 2.61 5.69
C VAL A 83 -18.80 3.49 6.40
N ASP A 84 -17.97 2.89 7.27
CA ASP A 84 -17.11 3.58 8.23
C ASP A 84 -15.60 3.37 8.02
N GLY A 85 -15.21 2.53 7.04
CA GLY A 85 -13.80 2.17 6.81
C GLY A 85 -13.23 1.15 7.78
N LEU A 86 -13.97 0.71 8.80
CA LEU A 86 -13.54 -0.30 9.78
C LEU A 86 -14.23 -1.64 9.58
N ARG A 87 -15.55 -1.61 9.36
CA ARG A 87 -16.36 -2.80 9.16
C ARG A 87 -16.58 -3.00 7.67
N TRP A 88 -16.13 -4.12 7.17
CA TRP A 88 -16.12 -4.43 5.76
C TRP A 88 -17.09 -5.58 5.43
N GLU A 89 -17.92 -5.36 4.44
CA GLU A 89 -18.70 -6.38 3.77
C GLU A 89 -17.92 -6.81 2.52
N ILE A 90 -17.23 -7.95 2.62
CA ILE A 90 -16.36 -8.48 1.55
C ILE A 90 -17.15 -9.52 0.77
N GLU A 91 -17.13 -9.43 -0.55
CA GLU A 91 -17.84 -10.35 -1.44
C GLU A 91 -17.15 -11.72 -1.46
N GLU A 92 -17.94 -12.79 -1.47
CA GLU A 92 -17.43 -14.18 -1.53
C GLU A 92 -16.80 -14.52 -2.89
N SER A 93 -17.21 -13.84 -3.97
CA SER A 93 -16.67 -14.03 -5.31
C SER A 93 -15.34 -13.29 -5.50
N ASP A 94 -14.47 -13.86 -6.34
CA ASP A 94 -13.26 -13.17 -6.81
C ASP A 94 -13.65 -11.91 -7.60
N PHE A 95 -12.78 -10.90 -7.62
CA PHE A 95 -13.01 -9.72 -8.43
C PHE A 95 -13.05 -10.09 -9.92
N ARG A 96 -13.99 -9.47 -10.64
CA ARG A 96 -14.30 -9.84 -12.03
C ARG A 96 -13.48 -9.02 -13.00
N LEU A 97 -12.52 -9.66 -13.67
CA LEU A 97 -11.72 -9.06 -14.73
C LEU A 97 -12.36 -9.27 -16.09
N GLU A 98 -12.40 -8.23 -16.92
CA GLU A 98 -12.89 -8.24 -18.30
C GLU A 98 -11.90 -7.53 -19.24
N GLY A 99 -11.98 -7.83 -20.52
CA GLY A 99 -11.30 -7.09 -21.59
C GLY A 99 -9.82 -7.41 -21.78
N ALA A 100 -9.26 -8.34 -21.04
CA ALA A 100 -7.86 -8.73 -21.22
C ALA A 100 -7.66 -9.54 -22.51
N ASP A 101 -6.46 -9.43 -23.10
CA ASP A 101 -5.96 -10.38 -24.06
C ASP A 101 -5.95 -11.79 -23.48
N ALA A 102 -6.18 -12.82 -24.33
CA ALA A 102 -6.26 -14.20 -23.87
C ALA A 102 -4.96 -14.70 -23.22
N GLU A 103 -3.81 -14.12 -23.58
CA GLU A 103 -2.52 -14.47 -22.99
C GLU A 103 -2.38 -13.88 -21.57
N ILE A 104 -2.62 -12.57 -21.41
CA ILE A 104 -2.45 -11.89 -20.12
C ILE A 104 -3.63 -12.08 -19.17
N GLY A 105 -4.81 -12.42 -19.69
CA GLY A 105 -6.04 -12.63 -18.92
C GLY A 105 -6.08 -13.95 -18.15
N GLN A 106 -5.10 -14.82 -18.30
CA GLN A 106 -5.02 -16.06 -17.55
C GLN A 106 -4.67 -15.77 -16.08
N TRP A 107 -5.62 -16.04 -15.19
CA TRP A 107 -5.37 -15.90 -13.75
C TRP A 107 -4.52 -17.06 -13.23
N VAL A 108 -3.26 -16.79 -12.92
CA VAL A 108 -2.38 -17.74 -12.23
C VAL A 108 -2.44 -17.50 -10.73
N TYR A 109 -2.18 -16.26 -10.30
CA TYR A 109 -2.35 -15.75 -8.94
C TYR A 109 -2.36 -14.21 -8.96
N GLY A 110 -2.93 -13.62 -7.92
CA GLY A 110 -2.85 -12.18 -7.69
C GLY A 110 -2.83 -11.87 -6.22
N TYR A 111 -1.96 -10.91 -5.81
CA TYR A 111 -1.83 -10.50 -4.43
C TYR A 111 -1.37 -9.05 -4.28
N ASP A 112 -1.47 -8.52 -3.07
CA ASP A 112 -1.04 -7.19 -2.66
C ASP A 112 -1.59 -6.07 -3.55
N PRO A 113 -2.93 -5.94 -3.67
CA PRO A 113 -3.53 -4.91 -4.49
C PRO A 113 -3.25 -3.50 -3.94
N ARG A 114 -3.27 -2.52 -4.84
CA ARG A 114 -3.32 -1.09 -4.55
C ARG A 114 -4.42 -0.45 -5.38
N VAL A 115 -5.06 0.58 -4.86
CA VAL A 115 -6.08 1.33 -5.60
C VAL A 115 -5.77 2.81 -5.57
N ALA A 116 -5.72 3.42 -6.74
CA ALA A 116 -5.55 4.87 -6.89
C ALA A 116 -6.72 5.45 -7.70
N LYS A 117 -7.35 6.50 -7.20
CA LYS A 117 -8.30 7.28 -8.00
C LYS A 117 -7.53 8.29 -8.83
N ILE A 118 -7.68 8.25 -10.16
CA ILE A 118 -7.05 9.19 -11.09
C ILE A 118 -8.12 9.69 -12.07
N GLY A 119 -8.47 10.95 -11.96
CA GLY A 119 -9.65 11.49 -12.66
C GLY A 119 -10.94 10.81 -12.16
N ASP A 120 -11.73 10.31 -13.07
CA ASP A 120 -13.01 9.66 -12.76
C ASP A 120 -12.90 8.13 -12.58
N LYS A 121 -11.71 7.56 -12.78
CA LYS A 121 -11.47 6.12 -12.71
C LYS A 121 -10.69 5.72 -11.47
N TYR A 122 -10.95 4.49 -11.01
CA TYR A 122 -10.16 3.81 -9.98
C TYR A 122 -9.27 2.78 -10.67
N TYR A 123 -7.97 2.92 -10.51
CA TYR A 123 -6.99 1.99 -11.06
C TYR A 123 -6.51 1.07 -9.95
N VAL A 124 -6.64 -0.23 -10.20
CA VAL A 124 -6.15 -1.28 -9.32
C VAL A 124 -4.86 -1.84 -9.91
N THR A 125 -3.81 -1.88 -9.10
CA THR A 125 -2.58 -2.61 -9.42
C THR A 125 -2.42 -3.78 -8.46
N TRP A 126 -1.88 -4.88 -8.92
CA TRP A 126 -1.59 -6.04 -8.06
C TRP A 126 -0.34 -6.77 -8.55
N CYS A 127 0.26 -7.60 -7.69
CA CYS A 127 1.27 -8.54 -8.15
C CYS A 127 0.58 -9.67 -8.90
N ASN A 128 0.80 -9.72 -10.21
CA ASN A 128 0.17 -10.66 -11.14
C ASN A 128 1.12 -11.80 -11.51
N GLY A 129 0.62 -13.02 -11.55
CA GLY A 129 1.36 -14.19 -11.99
C GLY A 129 1.35 -14.33 -13.52
N TYR A 130 2.45 -13.99 -14.17
CA TYR A 130 2.63 -14.12 -15.62
C TYR A 130 4.10 -14.47 -15.91
N HIS A 131 4.41 -15.75 -16.09
CA HIS A 131 5.78 -16.26 -16.21
C HIS A 131 6.72 -15.81 -15.10
N GLY A 132 6.19 -15.54 -13.92
CA GLY A 132 6.78 -14.92 -12.77
C GLY A 132 5.95 -13.73 -12.27
N PRO A 133 6.31 -13.12 -11.15
CA PRO A 133 5.58 -11.96 -10.65
C PRO A 133 5.80 -10.73 -11.51
N THR A 134 4.71 -10.10 -11.97
CA THR A 134 4.71 -8.80 -12.62
C THR A 134 3.65 -7.90 -12.00
N ILE A 135 3.38 -6.73 -12.57
CA ILE A 135 2.35 -5.81 -12.10
C ILE A 135 1.21 -5.82 -13.09
N GLY A 136 0.07 -6.40 -12.68
CA GLY A 136 -1.20 -6.28 -13.37
C GLY A 136 -1.85 -4.93 -13.09
N ILE A 137 -2.59 -4.42 -14.05
CA ILE A 137 -3.37 -3.17 -13.95
C ILE A 137 -4.79 -3.43 -14.46
N ALA A 138 -5.77 -2.90 -13.75
CA ALA A 138 -7.14 -2.79 -14.23
C ALA A 138 -7.73 -1.45 -13.79
N TRP A 139 -8.76 -0.99 -14.47
CA TRP A 139 -9.55 0.14 -14.02
C TRP A 139 -11.01 -0.27 -13.81
N THR A 140 -11.68 0.47 -12.93
CA THR A 140 -13.11 0.34 -12.64
C THR A 140 -13.69 1.71 -12.34
N ASP A 141 -14.99 1.87 -12.50
CA ASP A 141 -15.76 3.03 -12.04
C ASP A 141 -16.86 2.66 -11.03
N ASP A 142 -17.15 1.37 -10.87
CA ASP A 142 -18.25 0.83 -10.06
C ASP A 142 -17.83 -0.19 -8.98
N PHE A 143 -16.61 -0.70 -9.03
CA PHE A 143 -16.10 -1.83 -8.21
C PHE A 143 -16.91 -3.14 -8.40
N GLU A 144 -17.57 -3.30 -9.54
CA GLU A 144 -18.25 -4.54 -9.93
C GLU A 144 -17.53 -5.21 -11.09
N THR A 145 -17.11 -4.41 -12.07
CA THR A 145 -16.35 -4.86 -13.25
C THR A 145 -15.02 -4.15 -13.32
N PHE A 146 -13.95 -4.92 -13.57
CA PHE A 146 -12.60 -4.41 -13.68
C PHE A 146 -12.07 -4.68 -15.10
N HIS A 147 -11.75 -3.61 -15.81
CA HIS A 147 -11.23 -3.67 -17.18
C HIS A 147 -9.72 -3.83 -17.12
N GLN A 148 -9.24 -5.04 -17.37
CA GLN A 148 -7.82 -5.37 -17.33
C GLN A 148 -7.08 -4.74 -18.50
N LEU A 149 -5.94 -4.14 -18.19
CA LEU A 149 -4.97 -3.59 -19.14
C LEU A 149 -3.75 -4.52 -19.26
N GLU A 150 -2.81 -4.13 -20.10
CA GLU A 150 -1.52 -4.81 -20.22
C GLU A 150 -0.77 -4.88 -18.88
N ASN A 151 0.06 -5.90 -18.71
CA ASN A 151 0.99 -5.93 -17.58
C ASN A 151 1.99 -4.79 -17.72
N ALA A 152 2.20 -4.02 -16.63
CA ALA A 152 3.04 -2.83 -16.66
C ALA A 152 4.51 -3.13 -16.98
N PHE A 153 5.02 -4.27 -16.56
CA PHE A 153 6.43 -4.62 -16.65
C PHE A 153 6.63 -6.09 -16.98
N LEU A 154 7.83 -6.42 -17.45
CA LEU A 154 8.29 -7.80 -17.53
C LEU A 154 8.44 -8.40 -16.12
N PRO A 155 8.32 -9.73 -15.95
CA PRO A 155 8.80 -10.38 -14.73
C PRO A 155 10.32 -10.11 -14.55
N TYR A 156 10.81 -9.87 -13.39
CA TYR A 156 10.23 -9.91 -12.06
C TYR A 156 10.03 -8.49 -11.50
N ASN A 157 8.80 -8.09 -11.23
CA ASN A 157 8.50 -6.79 -10.64
C ASN A 157 7.32 -6.92 -9.65
N ARG A 158 7.31 -6.09 -8.60
CA ARG A 158 6.31 -6.11 -7.52
C ARG A 158 6.04 -4.72 -6.98
N ASN A 159 5.07 -4.62 -6.10
CA ASN A 159 4.72 -3.41 -5.35
C ASN A 159 4.45 -2.21 -6.26
N GLY A 160 3.65 -2.43 -7.31
CA GLY A 160 3.19 -1.36 -8.18
C GLY A 160 2.24 -0.43 -7.44
N VAL A 161 2.61 0.85 -7.32
CA VAL A 161 1.82 1.88 -6.64
C VAL A 161 1.74 3.11 -7.52
N LEU A 162 0.53 3.41 -8.01
CA LEU A 162 0.27 4.59 -8.83
C LEU A 162 0.24 5.86 -7.98
N PHE A 163 0.64 6.97 -8.57
CA PHE A 163 0.37 8.29 -8.01
C PHE A 163 -1.08 8.70 -8.30
N PRO A 164 -1.76 9.44 -7.40
CA PRO A 164 -3.20 9.74 -7.53
C PRO A 164 -3.50 10.85 -8.56
N ARG A 165 -2.49 11.35 -9.25
CA ARG A 165 -2.61 12.26 -10.40
C ARG A 165 -1.49 12.04 -11.40
N LYS A 166 -1.68 12.59 -12.60
CA LYS A 166 -0.59 12.69 -13.58
C LYS A 166 0.47 13.68 -13.12
N ILE A 167 1.73 13.33 -13.36
CA ILE A 167 2.91 14.17 -13.09
C ILE A 167 3.53 14.52 -14.44
N GLY A 168 3.70 15.79 -14.73
CA GLY A 168 4.14 16.24 -16.06
C GLY A 168 3.25 15.74 -17.22
N GLY A 169 1.94 15.55 -16.96
CA GLY A 169 0.97 15.05 -17.95
C GLY A 169 0.98 13.54 -18.15
N ARG A 170 1.80 12.77 -17.43
CA ARG A 170 1.94 11.31 -17.53
C ARG A 170 1.46 10.60 -16.27
N PHE A 171 0.95 9.38 -16.42
CA PHE A 171 0.76 8.48 -15.31
C PHE A 171 2.12 8.10 -14.72
N ALA A 172 2.17 7.92 -13.41
CA ALA A 172 3.38 7.63 -12.68
C ALA A 172 3.17 6.47 -11.71
N MET A 173 4.18 5.61 -11.58
CA MET A 173 4.14 4.42 -10.74
C MET A 173 5.47 4.22 -10.03
N LEU A 174 5.40 3.87 -8.74
CA LEU A 174 6.51 3.26 -8.00
C LEU A 174 6.43 1.75 -8.15
N SER A 175 7.57 1.09 -8.30
CA SER A 175 7.67 -0.36 -8.36
C SER A 175 8.96 -0.87 -7.75
N ARG A 176 9.04 -2.16 -7.51
CA ARG A 176 10.26 -2.82 -7.04
C ARG A 176 10.59 -4.00 -7.95
N PRO A 177 11.54 -3.84 -8.87
CA PRO A 177 12.17 -4.98 -9.53
C PRO A 177 12.72 -5.91 -8.45
N SER A 178 12.45 -7.19 -8.55
CA SER A 178 12.88 -8.17 -7.55
C SER A 178 13.04 -9.54 -8.16
N ASP A 179 14.11 -10.16 -7.86
CA ASP A 179 14.58 -11.42 -8.35
C ASP A 179 14.75 -12.39 -7.17
N THR A 180 14.85 -13.66 -7.46
CA THR A 180 15.16 -14.74 -6.51
C THR A 180 16.58 -15.29 -6.70
N GLY A 181 17.37 -14.73 -7.63
CA GLY A 181 18.64 -15.25 -8.08
C GLY A 181 19.88 -14.56 -7.51
N HIS A 182 20.89 -14.42 -8.34
CA HIS A 182 22.23 -13.95 -7.96
C HIS A 182 22.29 -12.48 -7.56
N THR A 183 21.33 -11.65 -8.04
CA THR A 183 21.33 -10.21 -7.79
C THR A 183 19.98 -9.81 -7.23
N PRO A 184 19.75 -9.97 -5.91
CA PRO A 184 18.50 -9.56 -5.29
C PRO A 184 18.34 -8.05 -5.40
N PHE A 185 17.28 -7.61 -6.07
CA PHE A 185 16.85 -6.21 -6.06
C PHE A 185 16.00 -5.94 -4.83
N GLY A 186 16.23 -4.81 -4.21
CA GLY A 186 15.49 -4.36 -3.04
C GLY A 186 15.05 -2.90 -3.14
N ASP A 187 15.31 -2.25 -4.26
CA ASP A 187 15.20 -0.82 -4.49
C ASP A 187 13.81 -0.43 -5.02
N ILE A 188 13.37 0.79 -4.69
CA ILE A 188 12.18 1.39 -5.29
C ILE A 188 12.59 2.16 -6.54
N PHE A 189 11.84 1.94 -7.62
CA PHE A 189 11.97 2.65 -8.89
C PHE A 189 10.68 3.40 -9.23
N TYR A 190 10.84 4.47 -9.99
CA TYR A 190 9.78 5.28 -10.58
C TYR A 190 9.72 5.03 -12.09
N SER A 191 8.51 5.01 -12.64
CA SER A 191 8.28 4.87 -14.08
C SER A 191 7.10 5.73 -14.51
N GLU A 192 7.09 6.13 -15.77
CA GLU A 192 6.03 6.94 -16.38
C GLU A 192 5.36 6.20 -17.52
N SER A 193 4.06 6.50 -17.74
CA SER A 193 3.28 6.04 -18.88
C SER A 193 2.40 7.14 -19.45
N PRO A 194 2.25 7.26 -20.79
CA PRO A 194 1.28 8.16 -21.40
C PRO A 194 -0.17 7.65 -21.28
N ASP A 195 -0.38 6.33 -21.17
CA ASP A 195 -1.65 5.64 -21.42
C ASP A 195 -1.99 4.49 -20.47
N MET A 196 -1.14 4.16 -19.49
CA MET A 196 -1.19 3.01 -18.58
C MET A 196 -0.72 1.67 -19.18
N GLU A 197 -0.42 1.62 -20.46
CA GLU A 197 0.06 0.40 -21.14
C GLU A 197 1.57 0.43 -21.38
N PHE A 198 2.08 1.54 -21.93
CA PHE A 198 3.51 1.68 -22.23
C PHE A 198 4.26 2.39 -21.12
N TRP A 199 5.06 1.65 -20.34
CA TRP A 199 5.83 2.17 -19.20
C TRP A 199 7.30 2.38 -19.56
N GLY A 200 7.85 3.53 -19.18
CA GLY A 200 9.25 3.91 -19.47
C GLY A 200 9.77 4.99 -18.55
N ARG A 201 10.86 5.65 -18.96
CA ARG A 201 11.56 6.67 -18.18
C ARG A 201 11.87 6.24 -16.75
N HIS A 202 12.35 5.00 -16.59
CA HIS A 202 12.65 4.44 -15.29
C HIS A 202 13.71 5.27 -14.55
N ARG A 203 13.46 5.58 -13.27
CA ARG A 203 14.37 6.31 -12.38
C ARG A 203 14.47 5.58 -11.05
N HIS A 204 15.68 5.51 -10.53
CA HIS A 204 15.90 5.04 -9.17
C HIS A 204 15.36 6.06 -8.16
N VAL A 205 14.72 5.58 -7.10
CA VAL A 205 14.16 6.41 -6.02
C VAL A 205 14.91 6.20 -4.72
N MET A 206 14.91 4.96 -4.21
CA MET A 206 15.54 4.62 -2.93
C MET A 206 16.14 3.22 -2.96
N SER A 207 17.31 3.07 -2.32
CA SER A 207 17.90 1.76 -1.98
C SER A 207 17.65 1.39 -0.52
N PRO A 208 17.76 0.09 -0.14
CA PRO A 208 17.88 -0.33 1.24
C PRO A 208 18.95 0.45 2.01
N SER A 209 18.78 0.57 3.31
CA SER A 209 19.73 1.28 4.18
C SER A 209 20.11 0.40 5.37
N ALA A 210 21.40 0.31 5.65
CA ALA A 210 21.96 -0.54 6.72
C ALA A 210 22.57 0.27 7.88
N PHE A 211 22.30 1.58 7.98
CA PHE A 211 22.69 2.35 9.15
C PHE A 211 21.95 1.83 10.39
N GLU A 212 22.55 1.96 11.57
CA GLU A 212 22.01 1.44 12.82
C GLU A 212 20.54 1.80 13.05
N VAL A 213 20.19 3.09 12.90
CA VAL A 213 18.83 3.59 13.08
C VAL A 213 17.85 3.17 11.97
N SER A 214 18.37 2.66 10.86
CA SER A 214 17.59 2.26 9.67
C SER A 214 17.74 0.78 9.32
N ALA A 215 18.31 -0.03 10.21
CA ALA A 215 18.58 -1.45 9.95
C ALA A 215 17.32 -2.26 9.60
N TRP A 216 16.13 -1.82 10.03
CA TRP A 216 14.84 -2.44 9.68
C TRP A 216 14.55 -2.49 8.17
N GLN A 217 15.26 -1.70 7.37
CA GLN A 217 15.11 -1.57 5.93
C GLN A 217 16.39 -1.98 5.15
N CYS A 218 17.22 -2.84 5.74
CA CYS A 218 18.56 -3.12 5.19
C CYS A 218 18.56 -4.15 4.05
N MET A 219 17.52 -4.96 3.89
CA MET A 219 17.50 -6.03 2.90
C MET A 219 16.77 -5.63 1.62
N LYS A 220 15.57 -5.13 1.76
CA LYS A 220 14.71 -4.65 0.67
C LYS A 220 13.68 -3.68 1.20
N ILE A 221 13.22 -2.80 0.32
CA ILE A 221 12.15 -1.82 0.60
C ILE A 221 11.11 -1.88 -0.50
N GLY A 222 9.93 -1.36 -0.26
CA GLY A 222 8.88 -1.28 -1.30
C GLY A 222 7.79 -0.29 -0.91
N ALA A 223 7.21 0.37 -1.90
CA ALA A 223 6.13 1.32 -1.69
C ALA A 223 4.92 0.63 -1.03
N GLY A 224 4.30 1.33 -0.12
CA GLY A 224 3.12 0.89 0.62
C GLY A 224 1.82 1.43 0.00
N PRO A 225 1.07 2.30 0.69
CA PRO A 225 -0.08 3.01 0.16
C PRO A 225 0.26 3.94 -1.01
N VAL A 226 -0.79 4.35 -1.74
CA VAL A 226 -0.73 5.47 -2.69
C VAL A 226 -0.16 6.70 -1.96
N PRO A 227 0.86 7.38 -2.53
CA PRO A 227 1.46 8.54 -1.88
C PRO A 227 0.46 9.67 -1.66
N ILE A 228 0.54 10.34 -0.51
CA ILE A 228 -0.33 11.46 -0.16
C ILE A 228 0.33 12.76 -0.62
N GLU A 229 -0.37 13.53 -1.45
CA GLU A 229 0.10 14.83 -1.90
C GLU A 229 -0.04 15.88 -0.81
N THR A 230 1.06 16.57 -0.50
CA THR A 230 1.09 17.68 0.47
C THR A 230 1.87 18.85 -0.11
N SER A 231 1.71 20.05 0.45
CA SER A 231 2.51 21.22 0.05
C SER A 231 4.02 21.07 0.29
N GLU A 232 4.43 20.00 1.01
CA GLU A 232 5.84 19.72 1.30
C GLU A 232 6.43 18.55 0.51
N GLY A 233 5.64 17.96 -0.40
CA GLY A 233 6.02 16.81 -1.21
C GLY A 233 5.02 15.66 -1.09
N TRP A 234 5.31 14.57 -1.77
CA TRP A 234 4.59 13.32 -1.65
C TRP A 234 4.98 12.59 -0.36
N LEU A 235 4.07 12.46 0.59
CA LEU A 235 4.29 11.59 1.74
C LEU A 235 4.11 10.13 1.30
N LEU A 236 5.20 9.39 1.28
CA LEU A 236 5.25 7.96 0.98
C LEU A 236 5.41 7.16 2.27
N PHE A 237 4.45 6.28 2.56
CA PHE A 237 4.67 5.16 3.48
C PHE A 237 5.28 3.99 2.70
N TYR A 238 6.30 3.37 3.25
CA TYR A 238 6.97 2.23 2.60
C TYR A 238 7.38 1.20 3.63
N HIS A 239 7.38 -0.08 3.23
CA HIS A 239 7.91 -1.14 4.08
C HIS A 239 9.40 -1.33 3.86
N GLY A 240 10.07 -1.73 4.92
CA GLY A 240 11.43 -2.25 4.89
C GLY A 240 11.48 -3.64 5.47
N VAL A 241 12.52 -4.38 5.11
CA VAL A 241 12.72 -5.76 5.52
C VAL A 241 14.12 -5.93 6.11
N LEU A 242 14.14 -6.52 7.29
CA LEU A 242 15.33 -6.99 7.98
C LEU A 242 15.30 -8.52 8.00
N ARG A 243 16.45 -9.14 7.81
CA ARG A 243 16.64 -10.58 8.06
C ARG A 243 17.24 -10.77 9.45
N SER A 244 16.56 -11.55 10.27
CA SER A 244 17.03 -11.97 11.59
C SER A 244 17.22 -13.49 11.63
N CYS A 245 17.72 -14.03 12.77
CA CYS A 245 17.82 -15.48 12.98
C CYS A 245 16.43 -16.17 12.97
N ASN A 246 15.34 -15.42 13.23
CA ASN A 246 13.96 -15.92 13.25
C ASN A 246 13.23 -15.75 11.89
N GLY A 247 13.94 -15.38 10.82
CA GLY A 247 13.36 -15.11 9.52
C GLY A 247 13.35 -13.62 9.18
N TYR A 248 12.33 -13.18 8.44
CA TYR A 248 12.19 -11.79 8.04
C TYR A 248 11.35 -11.00 9.03
N VAL A 249 11.73 -9.74 9.24
CA VAL A 249 10.93 -8.76 9.98
C VAL A 249 10.57 -7.63 9.04
N TYR A 250 9.27 -7.37 8.88
CA TYR A 250 8.73 -6.29 8.06
C TYR A 250 8.23 -5.18 8.96
N ALA A 251 8.78 -4.00 8.78
CA ALA A 251 8.32 -2.77 9.43
C ALA A 251 8.03 -1.71 8.36
N PHE A 252 7.39 -0.61 8.74
CA PHE A 252 7.23 0.50 7.81
C PHE A 252 7.60 1.84 8.41
N GLY A 253 8.03 2.73 7.55
CA GLY A 253 8.39 4.11 7.82
C GLY A 253 7.86 5.03 6.72
N SER A 254 8.40 6.24 6.67
CA SER A 254 7.97 7.28 5.75
C SER A 254 9.13 7.98 5.05
N ALA A 255 8.84 8.51 3.86
CA ALA A 255 9.71 9.36 3.09
C ALA A 255 8.91 10.50 2.46
N LEU A 256 9.58 11.60 2.15
CA LEU A 256 9.05 12.68 1.34
C LEU A 256 9.74 12.66 -0.03
N LEU A 257 8.92 12.76 -1.09
CA LEU A 257 9.41 12.83 -2.45
C LEU A 257 9.04 14.19 -3.04
N ASP A 258 9.86 14.66 -3.98
CA ASP A 258 9.57 15.91 -4.71
C ASP A 258 8.25 15.78 -5.50
N LEU A 259 7.48 16.86 -5.58
CA LEU A 259 6.15 16.85 -6.20
C LEU A 259 6.16 16.59 -7.70
N GLU A 260 7.13 17.17 -8.41
CA GLU A 260 7.21 17.10 -9.86
C GLU A 260 8.30 16.15 -10.36
N GLU A 261 9.24 15.80 -9.48
CA GLU A 261 10.30 14.83 -9.74
C GLU A 261 10.33 13.75 -8.63
N PRO A 262 9.29 12.89 -8.51
CA PRO A 262 9.14 11.96 -7.37
C PRO A 262 10.23 10.91 -7.22
N TRP A 263 11.16 10.84 -8.16
CA TRP A 263 12.38 10.05 -7.98
C TRP A 263 13.42 10.74 -7.09
N LYS A 264 13.20 12.00 -6.72
CA LYS A 264 14.01 12.73 -5.75
C LYS A 264 13.41 12.63 -4.37
N VAL A 265 14.11 11.96 -3.48
CA VAL A 265 13.74 11.86 -2.07
C VAL A 265 14.28 13.07 -1.35
N THR A 266 13.41 13.81 -0.67
CA THR A 266 13.78 15.05 0.06
C THR A 266 13.98 14.81 1.56
N ALA A 267 13.34 13.77 2.11
CA ALA A 267 13.57 13.27 3.47
C ALA A 267 13.19 11.79 3.56
N ARG A 268 13.86 11.03 4.44
CA ARG A 268 13.60 9.60 4.66
C ARG A 268 13.84 9.24 6.12
N SER A 269 12.83 8.71 6.81
CA SER A 269 12.97 8.35 8.21
C SER A 269 14.00 7.23 8.42
N GLY A 270 14.94 7.44 9.32
CA GLY A 270 15.84 6.39 9.84
C GLY A 270 15.05 5.40 10.67
N PRO A 271 14.41 5.82 11.78
CA PRO A 271 13.54 4.95 12.56
C PRO A 271 12.26 4.56 11.79
N TYR A 272 11.69 3.41 12.11
CA TYR A 272 10.36 3.00 11.64
C TYR A 272 9.24 3.78 12.34
N LEU A 273 8.06 3.80 11.73
CA LEU A 273 6.82 4.27 12.35
C LEU A 273 6.11 3.14 13.10
N ILE A 274 6.00 1.97 12.47
CA ILE A 274 5.40 0.75 13.04
C ILE A 274 6.31 -0.44 12.73
N SER A 275 6.58 -1.25 13.76
CA SER A 275 7.28 -2.54 13.68
C SER A 275 6.47 -3.60 14.43
N PRO A 276 6.52 -4.89 14.07
CA PRO A 276 5.75 -5.93 14.74
C PRO A 276 6.03 -5.99 16.25
N ARG A 277 4.97 -5.95 17.05
CA ARG A 277 5.05 -6.15 18.51
C ARG A 277 3.79 -6.82 19.09
N GLU A 278 2.64 -6.64 18.44
CA GLU A 278 1.40 -7.25 18.88
C GLU A 278 1.32 -8.72 18.46
N THR A 279 0.57 -9.53 19.19
CA THR A 279 0.47 -10.97 18.91
C THR A 279 0.02 -11.24 17.47
N TYR A 280 -0.95 -10.47 16.97
CA TYR A 280 -1.47 -10.62 15.60
C TYR A 280 -0.49 -10.14 14.51
N GLU A 281 0.57 -9.42 14.86
CA GLU A 281 1.66 -9.01 13.96
C GLU A 281 2.84 -9.98 14.00
N CYS A 282 3.04 -10.63 15.15
CA CYS A 282 4.18 -11.51 15.41
C CYS A 282 3.85 -12.98 15.13
N MET A 283 2.57 -13.37 15.08
CA MET A 283 2.12 -14.76 14.94
C MET A 283 1.09 -14.88 13.81
N GLY A 284 1.41 -15.65 12.78
CA GLY A 284 0.53 -15.88 11.65
C GLY A 284 1.19 -16.75 10.59
N ASP A 285 0.69 -16.66 9.36
CA ASP A 285 1.19 -17.45 8.23
C ASP A 285 2.62 -17.07 7.86
N VAL A 286 2.98 -15.77 8.01
CA VAL A 286 4.36 -15.27 7.98
C VAL A 286 4.56 -14.37 9.20
N PRO A 287 5.32 -14.83 10.23
CA PRO A 287 5.48 -14.08 11.46
C PRO A 287 6.26 -12.78 11.28
N ASN A 288 6.08 -11.82 12.20
CA ASN A 288 6.79 -10.55 12.27
C ASN A 288 6.59 -9.64 11.03
N VAL A 289 5.34 -9.45 10.63
CA VAL A 289 5.00 -8.60 9.49
C VAL A 289 4.04 -7.48 9.90
N THR A 290 4.43 -6.23 9.56
CA THR A 290 3.54 -5.08 9.43
C THR A 290 3.74 -4.48 8.04
N PHE A 291 2.79 -4.73 7.13
CA PHE A 291 2.93 -4.41 5.70
C PHE A 291 1.88 -3.36 5.28
N PRO A 292 2.26 -2.07 5.10
CA PRO A 292 1.31 -1.01 4.80
C PRO A 292 0.82 -1.10 3.35
N CYS A 293 -0.51 -0.99 3.14
CA CYS A 293 -1.11 -1.22 1.83
C CYS A 293 -2.04 -0.11 1.37
N ALA A 294 -2.74 0.54 2.29
CA ALA A 294 -3.64 1.63 1.96
C ALA A 294 -3.59 2.71 3.04
N ALA A 295 -3.96 3.91 2.66
CA ALA A 295 -4.11 5.04 3.58
C ALA A 295 -5.37 5.84 3.22
N LEU A 296 -6.26 6.01 4.17
CA LEU A 296 -7.29 7.03 4.14
C LEU A 296 -6.79 8.24 4.93
N HIS A 297 -6.98 9.43 4.41
CA HIS A 297 -6.57 10.65 5.10
C HIS A 297 -7.64 11.73 5.01
N ASP A 298 -7.70 12.55 6.03
CA ASP A 298 -8.63 13.67 6.13
C ASP A 298 -7.86 15.01 6.09
N PRO A 299 -7.87 15.72 4.97
CA PRO A 299 -7.21 17.02 4.85
C PRO A 299 -7.67 18.07 5.86
N ALA A 300 -8.93 18.03 6.31
CA ALA A 300 -9.47 19.02 7.24
C ALA A 300 -8.86 18.89 8.64
N THR A 301 -8.53 17.67 9.07
CA THR A 301 -7.98 17.40 10.40
C THR A 301 -6.51 17.01 10.38
N GLY A 302 -5.94 16.73 9.19
CA GLY A 302 -4.60 16.21 9.03
C GLY A 302 -4.42 14.76 9.50
N ARG A 303 -5.51 14.04 9.78
CA ARG A 303 -5.46 12.64 10.24
C ARG A 303 -5.21 11.68 9.08
N VAL A 304 -4.56 10.58 9.40
CA VAL A 304 -4.35 9.45 8.48
C VAL A 304 -4.60 8.12 9.18
N ALA A 305 -5.24 7.21 8.45
CA ALA A 305 -5.47 5.82 8.84
C ALA A 305 -4.72 4.92 7.83
N VAL A 306 -3.72 4.17 8.29
CA VAL A 306 -2.93 3.26 7.47
C VAL A 306 -3.40 1.83 7.73
N TYR A 307 -3.93 1.19 6.70
CA TYR A 307 -4.26 -0.23 6.70
C TYR A 307 -3.01 -1.05 6.40
N TYR A 308 -2.76 -2.07 7.19
CA TYR A 308 -1.57 -2.90 7.02
C TYR A 308 -1.87 -4.38 7.25
N GLY A 309 -1.18 -5.23 6.51
CA GLY A 309 -1.21 -6.67 6.73
C GLY A 309 -0.39 -7.04 7.95
N CYS A 310 -0.94 -7.90 8.78
CA CYS A 310 -0.35 -8.38 10.02
C CYS A 310 -0.04 -9.86 9.91
N ALA A 311 1.23 -10.23 10.05
CA ALA A 311 1.74 -11.62 9.99
C ALA A 311 1.21 -12.41 8.78
N ASP A 312 0.97 -11.73 7.63
CA ASP A 312 0.34 -12.27 6.41
C ASP A 312 -0.95 -13.05 6.70
N THR A 313 -1.75 -12.59 7.66
CA THR A 313 -2.89 -13.35 8.16
C THR A 313 -4.16 -12.52 8.32
N VAL A 314 -4.05 -11.32 8.88
CA VAL A 314 -5.17 -10.44 9.22
C VAL A 314 -4.85 -9.00 8.81
N THR A 315 -5.85 -8.13 8.79
CA THR A 315 -5.68 -6.72 8.48
C THR A 315 -5.78 -5.88 9.75
N GLY A 316 -4.75 -5.09 10.00
CA GLY A 316 -4.70 -4.10 11.06
C GLY A 316 -4.84 -2.67 10.55
N LEU A 317 -5.04 -1.74 11.47
CA LEU A 317 -5.17 -0.32 11.23
C LEU A 317 -4.32 0.48 12.22
N ALA A 318 -3.67 1.53 11.74
CA ALA A 318 -2.93 2.48 12.59
C ALA A 318 -3.29 3.91 12.21
N PHE A 319 -3.41 4.78 13.20
CA PHE A 319 -3.69 6.20 13.03
C PHE A 319 -2.45 7.06 13.25
N GLY A 320 -2.47 8.26 12.69
CA GLY A 320 -1.45 9.27 12.89
C GLY A 320 -1.93 10.65 12.44
N TYR A 321 -1.07 11.66 12.61
CA TYR A 321 -1.27 13.00 12.06
C TYR A 321 -0.21 13.27 11.00
N ILE A 322 -0.64 13.59 9.79
CA ILE A 322 0.25 13.86 8.64
C ILE A 322 1.32 14.92 8.96
N PRO A 323 0.98 16.07 9.59
CA PRO A 323 2.01 17.05 9.96
C PRO A 323 3.09 16.46 10.86
N GLU A 324 2.71 15.69 11.87
CA GLU A 324 3.67 15.08 12.80
C GLU A 324 4.53 14.00 12.13
N ILE A 325 3.95 13.22 11.19
CA ILE A 325 4.69 12.22 10.42
C ILE A 325 5.72 12.90 9.51
N ILE A 326 5.36 14.02 8.88
CA ILE A 326 6.28 14.81 8.06
C ILE A 326 7.42 15.37 8.90
N ASP A 327 7.09 15.97 10.06
CA ASP A 327 8.09 16.51 10.97
C ASP A 327 9.03 15.41 11.48
N PHE A 328 8.48 14.27 11.87
CA PHE A 328 9.27 13.10 12.26
C PHE A 328 10.21 12.64 11.14
N THR A 329 9.70 12.56 9.91
CA THR A 329 10.48 12.13 8.74
C THR A 329 11.65 13.06 8.48
N LYS A 330 11.43 14.37 8.58
CA LYS A 330 12.48 15.39 8.39
C LYS A 330 13.50 15.41 9.52
N GLN A 331 13.04 15.38 10.77
CA GLN A 331 13.90 15.45 11.95
C GLN A 331 14.78 14.20 12.10
N ASN A 332 14.34 13.07 11.60
CA ASN A 332 15.04 11.78 11.66
C ASN A 332 15.53 11.30 10.30
N SER A 333 15.71 12.22 9.35
CA SER A 333 16.15 11.87 8.00
C SER A 333 17.57 11.33 7.99
N ILE A 334 17.77 10.29 7.17
CA ILE A 334 19.08 9.67 6.89
C ILE A 334 19.69 10.12 5.56
N LEU A 335 19.13 11.18 4.97
CA LEU A 335 19.68 11.81 3.77
C LEU A 335 20.62 12.94 4.13
#